data_6d619b70401cce291b2b9fcb7b80851b
#
_entry.id   6d619b70401cce291b2b9fcb7b80851b
#
_cell.length_a   1.000
_cell.length_b   1.000
_cell.length_c   1.000
_cell.angle_alpha   90.00
_cell.angle_beta   90.00
_cell.angle_gamma   90.00
#
_symmetry.space_group_name_H-M   'P 1'
#
loop_
_entity.id
_entity.type
_entity.pdbx_description
1 polymer ?
#
loop_
_entity_poly.entity_id
_entity_poly.type
_entity_poly.pdbx_seq_one_letter_code
_entity_poly.pdbx_strand_id
1 'polypeptide(L)'
;MEIKHHFGVYGVCFENGKLLCIEKTRGPYQYRFDLPGGSQELGEGLTETLKREVQEETGYAISSYSKPRIYDVLVQEEGQDFAVHHIMAFYDIVLDFERSQQSLPQELLDGSNDSANAIWLNLEEITADNASPLVLKAKAELRGFPELDKTSYMNWKVKKGNYGTI
;
A
#
# COMPACT_ATOMS: atom_id res chain seq x y z
N MET A 1 -6.34 -4.43 25.74
CA MET A 1 -5.49 -4.42 24.54
C MET A 1 -5.33 -2.97 24.07
N GLU A 2 -4.10 -2.57 23.83
CA GLU A 2 -3.80 -1.25 23.29
C GLU A 2 -4.16 -1.17 21.81
N ILE A 3 -4.76 -0.07 21.40
CA ILE A 3 -5.03 0.21 19.97
C ILE A 3 -4.16 1.38 19.56
N LYS A 4 -3.30 1.15 18.58
CA LYS A 4 -2.47 2.19 17.94
C LYS A 4 -3.13 2.65 16.66
N HIS A 5 -3.09 3.94 16.38
CA HIS A 5 -3.63 4.49 15.14
C HIS A 5 -2.51 4.70 14.12
N HIS A 6 -2.80 4.38 12.89
CA HIS A 6 -1.92 4.67 11.76
C HIS A 6 -2.76 5.23 10.63
N PHE A 7 -2.32 6.34 10.04
CA PHE A 7 -2.97 6.97 8.90
C PHE A 7 -1.98 7.04 7.74
N GLY A 8 -2.46 6.71 6.55
CA GLY A 8 -1.66 6.84 5.32
C GLY A 8 -2.51 7.23 4.13
N VAL A 9 -1.83 7.67 3.07
CA VAL A 9 -2.43 8.11 1.80
C VAL A 9 -1.86 7.24 0.69
N TYR A 10 -2.73 6.68 -0.15
CA TYR A 10 -2.36 5.64 -1.11
C TYR A 10 -3.00 5.89 -2.47
N GLY A 11 -2.29 5.48 -3.53
CA GLY A 11 -2.77 5.61 -4.90
C GLY A 11 -3.29 4.30 -5.46
N VAL A 12 -4.44 4.37 -6.13
CA VAL A 12 -5.02 3.27 -6.88
C VAL A 12 -4.87 3.59 -8.36
N CYS A 13 -4.02 2.85 -9.05
CA CYS A 13 -3.78 2.98 -10.48
C CYS A 13 -4.09 1.66 -11.16
N PHE A 14 -5.18 1.64 -11.92
CA PHE A 14 -5.62 0.44 -12.62
C PHE A 14 -5.65 0.74 -14.11
N GLU A 15 -4.72 0.14 -14.85
CA GLU A 15 -4.56 0.36 -16.28
C GLU A 15 -4.36 -0.96 -17.01
N ASN A 16 -5.00 -1.10 -18.16
CA ASN A 16 -4.89 -2.31 -18.99
C ASN A 16 -5.18 -3.61 -18.22
N GLY A 17 -6.15 -3.55 -17.29
CA GLY A 17 -6.55 -4.70 -16.48
C GLY A 17 -5.60 -5.02 -15.34
N LYS A 18 -4.63 -4.17 -15.04
CA LYS A 18 -3.64 -4.42 -13.99
C LYS A 18 -3.62 -3.30 -12.96
N LEU A 19 -3.45 -3.69 -11.70
CA LEU A 19 -3.32 -2.78 -10.57
C LEU A 19 -1.84 -2.57 -10.23
N LEU A 20 -1.46 -1.30 -10.09
CA LEU A 20 -0.11 -0.96 -9.63
C LEU A 20 0.03 -1.27 -8.16
N CYS A 21 0.99 -2.12 -7.83
CA CYS A 21 1.33 -2.50 -6.46
C CYS A 21 2.82 -2.33 -6.22
N ILE A 22 3.19 -2.41 -4.96
CA ILE A 22 4.58 -2.54 -4.53
C ILE A 22 4.71 -3.79 -3.67
N GLU A 23 5.91 -4.28 -3.49
CA GLU A 23 6.19 -5.34 -2.54
C GLU A 23 6.77 -4.72 -1.28
N LYS A 24 6.09 -4.89 -0.15
CA LYS A 24 6.54 -4.33 1.13
C LYS A 24 7.72 -5.13 1.66
N THR A 25 8.70 -4.42 2.22
CA THR A 25 9.90 -5.03 2.80
C THR A 25 9.92 -5.00 4.33
N ARG A 26 9.04 -4.21 4.95
CA ARG A 26 8.97 -4.03 6.41
C ARG A 26 7.54 -3.93 6.91
N GLY A 27 7.39 -4.12 8.20
CA GLY A 27 6.13 -3.93 8.90
C GLY A 27 5.20 -5.13 8.82
N PRO A 28 3.95 -4.99 9.29
CA PRO A 28 3.02 -6.12 9.33
C PRO A 28 2.68 -6.68 7.94
N TYR A 29 2.82 -5.87 6.90
CA TYR A 29 2.51 -6.29 5.53
C TYR A 29 3.76 -6.70 4.73
N GLN A 30 4.89 -6.91 5.38
CA GLN A 30 6.12 -7.30 4.68
C GLN A 30 5.93 -8.58 3.88
N TYR A 31 6.62 -8.64 2.73
CA TYR A 31 6.53 -9.74 1.76
C TYR A 31 5.13 -9.96 1.19
N ARG A 32 4.32 -8.91 1.21
CA ARG A 32 3.01 -8.88 0.58
C ARG A 32 2.96 -7.73 -0.42
N PHE A 33 2.08 -7.85 -1.40
CA PHE A 33 1.76 -6.74 -2.29
C PHE A 33 0.96 -5.70 -1.52
N ASP A 34 1.32 -4.44 -1.72
CA ASP A 34 0.66 -3.31 -1.07
C ASP A 34 0.41 -2.21 -2.11
N LEU A 35 -0.41 -1.23 -1.77
CA LEU A 35 -0.61 -0.06 -2.61
C LEU A 35 0.55 0.92 -2.40
N PRO A 36 0.97 1.65 -3.45
CA PRO A 36 1.95 2.71 -3.27
C PRO A 36 1.33 3.86 -2.47
N GLY A 37 2.10 4.36 -1.50
CA GLY A 37 1.64 5.41 -0.61
C GLY A 37 2.31 5.29 0.75
N GLY A 38 1.87 6.10 1.69
CA GLY A 38 2.43 6.08 3.04
C GLY A 38 1.99 7.25 3.90
N SER A 39 2.74 7.47 4.97
CA SER A 39 2.42 8.45 5.99
C SER A 39 2.77 9.87 5.58
N GLN A 40 1.98 10.83 6.06
CA GLN A 40 2.29 12.25 5.90
C GLN A 40 3.56 12.62 6.65
N GLU A 41 4.30 13.56 6.09
CA GLU A 41 5.27 14.34 6.84
C GLU A 41 4.58 15.57 7.41
N LEU A 42 5.16 16.15 8.45
CA LEU A 42 4.58 17.32 9.10
C LEU A 42 4.40 18.48 8.11
N GLY A 43 3.18 18.98 8.05
CA GLY A 43 2.84 20.10 7.17
C GLY A 43 2.52 19.71 5.74
N GLU A 44 2.67 18.46 5.36
CA GLU A 44 2.27 18.00 4.03
C GLU A 44 0.75 17.93 3.91
N GLY A 45 0.23 18.40 2.77
CA GLY A 45 -1.13 18.10 2.38
C GLY A 45 -1.25 16.64 1.92
N LEU A 46 -2.47 16.10 1.93
CA LEU A 46 -2.69 14.69 1.56
C LEU A 46 -2.24 14.39 0.13
N THR A 47 -2.49 15.31 -0.80
CA THR A 47 -2.08 15.11 -2.20
C THR A 47 -0.58 15.29 -2.40
N GLU A 48 0.07 16.10 -1.56
CA GLU A 48 1.54 16.20 -1.55
C GLU A 48 2.16 14.88 -1.07
N THR A 49 1.61 14.29 -0.01
CA THR A 49 2.02 12.97 0.47
C THR A 49 1.85 11.90 -0.61
N LEU A 50 0.69 11.92 -1.27
CA LEU A 50 0.40 10.98 -2.35
C LEU A 50 1.46 11.03 -3.44
N LYS A 51 1.77 12.22 -3.94
CA LYS A 51 2.75 12.40 -5.02
C LYS A 51 4.15 11.98 -4.58
N ARG A 52 4.56 12.37 -3.38
CA ARG A 52 5.88 12.04 -2.86
C ARG A 52 6.05 10.53 -2.66
N GLU A 53 5.10 9.92 -1.97
CA GLU A 53 5.18 8.50 -1.64
C GLU A 53 5.12 7.61 -2.89
N VAL A 54 4.24 7.91 -3.83
CA VAL A 54 4.15 7.12 -5.06
C VAL A 54 5.46 7.21 -5.83
N GLN A 55 6.04 8.40 -5.95
CA GLN A 55 7.31 8.55 -6.65
C GLN A 55 8.46 7.85 -5.93
N GLU A 56 8.53 7.95 -4.61
CA GLU A 56 9.57 7.26 -3.83
C GLU A 56 9.50 5.74 -3.98
N GLU A 57 8.29 5.20 -3.98
CA GLU A 57 8.12 3.74 -3.96
C GLU A 57 8.08 3.11 -5.35
N THR A 58 7.63 3.82 -6.36
CA THR A 58 7.46 3.26 -7.70
C THR A 58 8.36 3.87 -8.77
N GLY A 59 8.91 5.05 -8.52
CA GLY A 59 9.61 5.83 -9.53
C GLY A 59 8.69 6.58 -10.49
N TYR A 60 7.39 6.39 -10.39
CA TYR A 60 6.43 7.06 -11.27
C TYR A 60 6.00 8.41 -10.71
N ALA A 61 5.88 9.40 -11.60
CA ALA A 61 5.25 10.68 -11.29
C ALA A 61 3.75 10.60 -11.56
N ILE A 62 2.97 11.31 -10.76
CA ILE A 62 1.51 11.40 -10.92
C ILE A 62 1.19 12.61 -11.80
N SER A 63 0.34 12.43 -12.83
CA SER A 63 -0.19 13.53 -13.63
C SER A 63 -1.51 14.07 -13.08
N SER A 64 -2.36 13.21 -12.55
CA SER A 64 -3.64 13.61 -11.97
C SER A 64 -4.11 12.63 -10.90
N TYR A 65 -4.99 13.11 -10.04
CA TYR A 65 -5.62 12.31 -8.98
C TYR A 65 -7.07 12.72 -8.82
N SER A 66 -7.89 11.79 -8.35
CA SER A 66 -9.33 12.01 -8.20
C SER A 66 -9.94 11.01 -7.22
N LYS A 67 -11.22 11.19 -6.92
CA LYS A 67 -12.06 10.26 -6.15
C LYS A 67 -11.47 9.90 -4.79
N PRO A 68 -11.24 10.89 -3.90
CA PRO A 68 -10.79 10.59 -2.55
C PRO A 68 -11.84 9.78 -1.80
N ARG A 69 -11.39 8.74 -1.08
CA ARG A 69 -12.24 7.91 -0.23
C ARG A 69 -11.43 7.37 0.92
N ILE A 70 -12.11 6.92 1.95
CA ILE A 70 -11.47 6.46 3.18
C ILE A 70 -11.98 5.07 3.51
N TYR A 71 -11.05 4.19 3.84
CA TYR A 71 -11.32 2.86 4.39
C TYR A 71 -10.56 2.68 5.68
N ASP A 72 -10.90 1.66 6.44
CA ASP A 72 -10.14 1.31 7.62
C ASP A 72 -10.13 -0.19 7.87
N VAL A 73 -9.09 -0.65 8.55
CA VAL A 73 -8.93 -2.02 8.98
C VAL A 73 -8.34 -2.03 10.39
N LEU A 74 -8.62 -3.08 11.14
CA LEU A 74 -8.00 -3.34 12.43
C LEU A 74 -7.14 -4.60 12.28
N VAL A 75 -5.85 -4.48 12.59
CA VAL A 75 -4.90 -5.60 12.43
C VAL A 75 -4.23 -5.88 13.76
N GLN A 76 -4.44 -7.08 14.29
CA GLN A 76 -3.68 -7.59 15.43
C GLN A 76 -2.74 -8.68 14.94
N GLU A 77 -1.46 -8.39 15.01
CA GLU A 77 -0.41 -9.35 14.65
C GLU A 77 -0.40 -10.50 15.65
N GLU A 78 -0.23 -11.71 15.15
CA GLU A 78 -0.16 -12.92 15.98
C GLU A 78 0.90 -12.77 17.08
N GLY A 79 0.52 -13.04 18.31
CA GLY A 79 1.42 -12.98 19.44
C GLY A 79 1.59 -11.60 20.07
N GLN A 80 0.97 -10.56 19.54
CA GLN A 80 1.03 -9.22 20.09
C GLN A 80 -0.21 -8.90 20.94
N ASP A 81 -0.04 -8.03 21.94
CA ASP A 81 -1.15 -7.60 22.80
C ASP A 81 -1.70 -6.22 22.40
N PHE A 82 -1.32 -5.73 21.23
CA PHE A 82 -1.84 -4.49 20.67
C PHE A 82 -2.36 -4.74 19.24
N ALA A 83 -3.23 -3.87 18.79
CA ALA A 83 -3.71 -3.87 17.41
C ALA A 83 -3.45 -2.51 16.80
N VAL A 84 -3.33 -2.47 15.48
CA VAL A 84 -3.21 -1.23 14.71
C VAL A 84 -4.54 -0.98 14.00
N HIS A 85 -5.14 0.17 14.29
CA HIS A 85 -6.27 0.67 13.52
C HIS A 85 -5.70 1.50 12.38
N HIS A 86 -5.66 0.93 11.20
CA HIS A 86 -5.10 1.55 10.01
C HIS A 86 -6.22 2.25 9.25
N ILE A 87 -6.13 3.57 9.18
CA ILE A 87 -7.05 4.42 8.42
C ILE A 87 -6.32 4.84 7.14
N MET A 88 -6.94 4.63 5.99
CA MET A 88 -6.29 4.85 4.70
C MET A 88 -7.15 5.72 3.80
N ALA A 89 -6.55 6.79 3.28
CA ALA A 89 -7.15 7.60 2.24
C ALA A 89 -6.67 7.09 0.89
N PHE A 90 -7.60 6.73 0.01
CA PHE A 90 -7.30 6.31 -1.36
C PHE A 90 -7.65 7.43 -2.33
N TYR A 91 -6.82 7.56 -3.37
CA TYR A 91 -7.08 8.38 -4.55
C TYR A 91 -6.87 7.53 -5.79
N ASP A 92 -7.73 7.67 -6.79
CA ASP A 92 -7.38 7.19 -8.12
C ASP A 92 -6.29 8.07 -8.68
N ILE A 93 -5.28 7.47 -9.27
CA ILE A 93 -4.15 8.21 -9.84
C ILE A 93 -3.93 7.83 -11.31
N VAL A 94 -3.50 8.84 -12.08
CA VAL A 94 -3.02 8.67 -13.44
C VAL A 94 -1.55 9.04 -13.45
N LEU A 95 -0.72 8.18 -14.04
CA LEU A 95 0.72 8.36 -14.07
C LEU A 95 1.16 9.19 -15.26
N ASP A 96 2.26 9.91 -15.08
CA ASP A 96 2.94 10.65 -16.12
C ASP A 96 4.25 9.90 -16.44
N PHE A 97 4.22 9.06 -17.46
CA PHE A 97 5.38 8.24 -17.80
C PHE A 97 6.54 9.06 -18.38
N GLU A 98 6.27 10.22 -18.96
CA GLU A 98 7.33 11.10 -19.47
C GLU A 98 8.18 11.71 -18.37
N ARG A 99 7.56 12.04 -17.21
CA ARG A 99 8.27 12.59 -16.06
C ARG A 99 8.70 11.54 -15.05
N SER A 100 8.40 10.28 -15.33
CA SER A 100 8.70 9.18 -14.41
C SER A 100 10.13 8.69 -14.60
N GLN A 101 10.73 8.25 -13.50
CA GLN A 101 11.99 7.52 -13.53
C GLN A 101 11.70 6.05 -13.81
N GLN A 102 12.46 5.45 -14.74
CA GLN A 102 12.25 4.03 -15.07
C GLN A 102 12.81 3.08 -14.02
N SER A 103 13.69 3.59 -13.15
CA SER A 103 14.26 2.81 -12.05
C SER A 103 14.24 3.66 -10.79
N LEU A 104 14.10 3.01 -9.63
CA LEU A 104 14.20 3.69 -8.36
C LEU A 104 15.62 4.22 -8.15
N PRO A 105 15.79 5.41 -7.55
CA PRO A 105 17.10 5.89 -7.15
C PRO A 105 17.82 4.89 -6.24
N GLN A 106 19.15 4.82 -6.35
CA GLN A 106 19.95 3.88 -5.57
C GLN A 106 19.74 4.04 -4.06
N GLU A 107 19.59 5.26 -3.60
CA GLU A 107 19.33 5.56 -2.18
C GLU A 107 18.04 4.99 -1.66
N LEU A 108 17.04 4.74 -2.55
CA LEU A 108 15.79 4.09 -2.17
C LEU A 108 15.89 2.56 -2.22
N LEU A 109 16.92 2.04 -2.89
CA LEU A 109 17.16 0.59 -2.99
C LEU A 109 18.03 0.05 -1.85
N ASP A 110 18.65 0.93 -1.07
CA ASP A 110 19.58 0.54 -0.01
C ASP A 110 18.92 0.22 1.34
N GLY A 111 17.60 0.16 1.38
CA GLY A 111 16.84 -0.15 2.59
C GLY A 111 16.22 1.07 3.29
N SER A 112 16.42 2.28 2.78
CA SER A 112 15.78 3.48 3.30
C SER A 112 14.30 3.55 2.92
N ASN A 113 13.86 2.70 1.99
CA ASN A 113 12.50 2.59 1.51
C ASN A 113 11.87 1.28 1.98
N ASP A 114 10.58 1.32 2.32
CA ASP A 114 9.81 0.16 2.78
C ASP A 114 9.34 -0.76 1.65
N SER A 115 9.64 -0.43 0.41
CA SER A 115 9.24 -1.21 -0.76
C SER A 115 10.45 -1.58 -1.61
N ALA A 116 10.35 -2.71 -2.30
CA ALA A 116 11.40 -3.20 -3.19
C ALA A 116 11.16 -2.81 -4.63
N ASN A 117 9.97 -3.08 -5.18
CA ASN A 117 9.69 -2.91 -6.61
C ASN A 117 8.24 -2.54 -6.85
N ALA A 118 8.03 -1.75 -7.91
CA ALA A 118 6.71 -1.58 -8.49
C ALA A 118 6.37 -2.81 -9.33
N ILE A 119 5.15 -3.28 -9.22
CA ILE A 119 4.66 -4.43 -9.99
C ILE A 119 3.22 -4.18 -10.42
N TRP A 120 2.87 -4.64 -11.61
CA TRP A 120 1.52 -4.56 -12.14
C TRP A 120 0.89 -5.94 -12.08
N LEU A 121 -0.23 -6.06 -11.37
CA LEU A 121 -0.88 -7.34 -11.12
C LEU A 121 -2.27 -7.39 -11.73
N ASN A 122 -2.61 -8.53 -12.34
CA ASN A 122 -4.00 -8.83 -12.66
C ASN A 122 -4.76 -9.07 -11.36
N LEU A 123 -6.04 -8.71 -11.32
CA LEU A 123 -6.82 -8.87 -10.08
C LEU A 123 -6.89 -10.33 -9.62
N GLU A 124 -6.88 -11.28 -10.55
CA GLU A 124 -6.91 -12.72 -10.23
C GLU A 124 -5.66 -13.20 -9.51
N GLU A 125 -4.53 -12.51 -9.70
CA GLU A 125 -3.27 -12.85 -9.01
C GLU A 125 -3.28 -12.40 -7.54
N ILE A 126 -4.20 -11.52 -7.16
CA ILE A 126 -4.29 -10.95 -5.82
C ILE A 126 -5.17 -11.84 -4.94
N THR A 127 -4.60 -12.32 -3.83
CA THR A 127 -5.28 -13.19 -2.89
C THR A 127 -5.10 -12.68 -1.46
N ALA A 128 -5.92 -13.19 -0.55
CA ALA A 128 -5.77 -12.88 0.88
C ALA A 128 -4.41 -13.33 1.44
N ASP A 129 -3.75 -14.28 0.79
CA ASP A 129 -2.45 -14.77 1.23
C ASP A 129 -1.29 -13.88 0.79
N ASN A 130 -1.37 -13.25 -0.39
CA ASN A 130 -0.24 -12.50 -0.94
C ASN A 130 -0.39 -10.98 -0.86
N ALA A 131 -1.52 -10.48 -0.42
CA ALA A 131 -1.82 -9.04 -0.46
C ALA A 131 -2.04 -8.45 0.92
N SER A 132 -1.79 -7.14 1.04
CA SER A 132 -2.15 -6.36 2.22
C SER A 132 -3.67 -6.14 2.24
N PRO A 133 -4.23 -5.77 3.41
CA PRO A 133 -5.63 -5.36 3.47
C PRO A 133 -5.97 -4.20 2.53
N LEU A 134 -5.03 -3.31 2.25
CA LEU A 134 -5.25 -2.19 1.33
C LEU A 134 -5.51 -2.68 -0.10
N VAL A 135 -4.68 -3.60 -0.56
CA VAL A 135 -4.85 -4.17 -1.90
C VAL A 135 -6.15 -4.95 -2.01
N LEU A 136 -6.54 -5.64 -0.95
CA LEU A 136 -7.84 -6.34 -0.92
C LEU A 136 -9.01 -5.38 -1.01
N LYS A 137 -8.94 -4.23 -0.32
CA LYS A 137 -9.97 -3.17 -0.43
C LYS A 137 -10.03 -2.62 -1.86
N ALA A 138 -8.87 -2.34 -2.47
CA ALA A 138 -8.81 -1.85 -3.84
C ALA A 138 -9.37 -2.88 -4.83
N LYS A 139 -9.04 -4.15 -4.67
CA LYS A 139 -9.58 -5.23 -5.52
C LYS A 139 -11.10 -5.31 -5.41
N ALA A 140 -11.64 -5.21 -4.20
CA ALA A 140 -13.08 -5.25 -3.98
C ALA A 140 -13.79 -4.11 -4.69
N GLU A 141 -13.30 -2.87 -4.56
CA GLU A 141 -13.92 -1.73 -5.24
C GLU A 141 -13.78 -1.81 -6.77
N LEU A 142 -12.65 -2.31 -7.28
CA LEU A 142 -12.45 -2.48 -8.73
C LEU A 142 -13.38 -3.55 -9.32
N ARG A 143 -13.83 -4.49 -8.51
CA ARG A 143 -14.83 -5.49 -8.89
C ARG A 143 -16.27 -5.02 -8.69
N GLY A 144 -16.46 -3.78 -8.21
CA GLY A 144 -17.79 -3.20 -8.02
C GLY A 144 -18.45 -3.50 -6.68
N PHE A 145 -17.71 -4.05 -5.71
CA PHE A 145 -18.21 -4.42 -4.39
C PHE A 145 -17.32 -3.84 -3.28
N PRO A 146 -17.25 -2.50 -3.14
CA PRO A 146 -16.39 -1.90 -2.13
C PRO A 146 -16.79 -2.32 -0.72
N GLU A 147 -15.80 -2.64 0.09
CA GLU A 147 -15.99 -3.02 1.49
C GLU A 147 -15.82 -1.80 2.37
N LEU A 148 -16.94 -1.12 2.66
CA LEU A 148 -16.95 0.16 3.36
C LEU A 148 -16.74 0.01 4.87
N ASP A 149 -17.18 -1.11 5.43
CA ASP A 149 -17.06 -1.34 6.86
C ASP A 149 -15.65 -1.77 7.25
N LYS A 150 -15.30 -1.51 8.50
CA LYS A 150 -14.01 -1.92 9.04
C LYS A 150 -13.87 -3.44 8.99
N THR A 151 -12.80 -3.91 8.38
CA THR A 151 -12.42 -5.31 8.42
C THR A 151 -11.41 -5.54 9.53
N SER A 152 -11.60 -6.60 10.33
CA SER A 152 -10.71 -6.93 11.44
C SER A 152 -9.95 -8.23 11.15
N TYR A 153 -8.64 -8.17 11.34
CA TYR A 153 -7.72 -9.29 11.17
C TYR A 153 -7.06 -9.53 12.52
N MET A 154 -7.58 -10.49 13.30
CA MET A 154 -7.17 -10.66 14.70
C MET A 154 -6.02 -11.64 14.93
N ASN A 155 -5.64 -12.40 13.93
CA ASN A 155 -4.49 -13.33 13.98
C ASN A 155 -3.63 -13.12 12.75
N TRP A 156 -3.23 -11.88 12.53
CA TRP A 156 -2.47 -11.51 11.35
C TRP A 156 -1.07 -12.12 11.39
N LYS A 157 -0.71 -12.88 10.38
CA LYS A 157 0.62 -13.48 10.27
C LYS A 157 1.52 -12.59 9.44
N VAL A 158 2.59 -12.12 10.07
CA VAL A 158 3.65 -11.40 9.36
C VAL A 158 4.50 -12.42 8.64
N LYS A 159 4.62 -12.26 7.32
CA LYS A 159 5.41 -13.18 6.50
C LYS A 159 6.89 -13.01 6.78
N LYS A 160 7.63 -14.11 6.73
CA LYS A 160 9.09 -14.11 6.86
C LYS A 160 9.70 -14.33 5.48
N GLY A 161 10.75 -13.57 5.19
CA GLY A 161 11.51 -13.77 3.96
C GLY A 161 12.29 -15.09 3.97
N ASN A 162 12.73 -15.51 2.78
CA ASN A 162 13.51 -16.76 2.62
C ASN A 162 14.83 -16.78 3.40
N TYR A 163 15.27 -15.64 3.88
CA TYR A 163 16.50 -15.52 4.68
C TYR A 163 16.29 -15.69 6.18
N GLY A 164 15.03 -15.81 6.63
CA GLY A 164 14.69 -15.98 8.06
C GLY A 164 14.53 -17.41 8.52
N THR A 165 14.85 -18.38 7.66
CA THR A 165 14.67 -19.82 7.93
C THR A 165 15.98 -20.56 8.14
N ILE A 166 17.02 -19.85 8.48
CA ILE A 166 18.31 -20.50 8.81
C ILE A 166 18.34 -20.80 10.29
#